data_3ff6b0f1a21572c11a928e4814ac6f35
#
_entry.id   3ff6b0f1a21572c11a928e4814ac6f35
#
_cell.length_a   1.000
_cell.length_b   1.000
_cell.length_c   1.000
_cell.angle_alpha   90.00
_cell.angle_beta   90.00
_cell.angle_gamma   90.00
#
_symmetry.space_group_name_H-M   'P 1'
#
loop_
_entity.id
_entity.type
_entity.pdbx_description
1 polymer ?
#
loop_
_entity_poly.entity_id
_entity_poly.type
_entity_poly.pdbx_seq_one_letter_code
_entity_poly.pdbx_strand_id
1 'polypeptide(L)'
;MSPPDSAPPQDVTHPGELYGFLEALTLPGGASLCFESGDGTPWPVVVMDIVQEDSLCLDVSAVREIVPRLRRGETFQLLGQVEGAMLTTQALAVNEWREQGERLQVVCDYPQAVSVIHRRQSFRAALRAGMEVAVLLRVAGEDTSYQGRLCNLSLGGCLVALPLAAAAAIKPEKAIDSIRLTFPNQRHFELPASVRHVRTDEAWTQAQAGCEFIGLSSAMERLVWYCVKEIERESARTVMHTGRPLEPSTLFQSPDAARRDVSRRRQTRSQPGGAMASRLQKVADYLNAQLVQLKSGEPVASTQLSRSTDTLLTLWQQDREALLYASACLTQESHLVQHSLMVAVRLLDLAQSRRMAPERLKAVVACALLHDLGKGMLPDALLRDETLRLEEQTQLHSHVGMILERLEECRWLDKEVVTQVIGMANERLDGSGYPAGKRGDALPELARMMAVVDVADVMTRPRPGRAAWTQREVYRHLLTQDEGFDNTWVQRYIRRFGMAPIGSLALYANGALAWVQRHDAHGTPSQVHVVLNTRNPKRRLDQPLSGNDLDQLGGLKEAVNSARYRLTPS
;
A
#
# COMPACT_ATOMS: atom_id res chain seq x y z
N MET A 1 -9.13 -25.67 -10.06
CA MET A 1 -9.11 -24.99 -11.37
C MET A 1 -7.67 -24.81 -11.77
N SER A 2 -7.21 -25.44 -12.84
CA SER A 2 -5.85 -25.28 -13.39
C SER A 2 -5.70 -23.82 -13.86
N PRO A 3 -4.56 -23.15 -13.63
CA PRO A 3 -4.34 -21.83 -14.15
C PRO A 3 -4.27 -21.87 -15.67
N PRO A 4 -4.94 -20.96 -16.41
CA PRO A 4 -4.76 -20.83 -17.83
C PRO A 4 -3.37 -20.24 -18.12
N ASP A 5 -2.73 -20.71 -19.20
CA ASP A 5 -1.48 -20.20 -19.80
C ASP A 5 -0.15 -20.61 -19.14
N SER A 6 0.07 -21.89 -18.86
CA SER A 6 1.42 -22.46 -18.84
C SER A 6 1.75 -23.02 -20.23
N ALA A 7 2.94 -22.70 -20.76
CA ALA A 7 3.48 -23.37 -21.94
C ALA A 7 3.48 -24.90 -21.69
N PRO A 8 3.29 -25.74 -22.71
CA PRO A 8 3.38 -27.19 -22.53
C PRO A 8 4.73 -27.54 -21.91
N PRO A 9 4.80 -28.53 -21.02
CA PRO A 9 6.05 -28.95 -20.41
C PRO A 9 7.04 -29.37 -21.51
N GLN A 10 8.27 -28.89 -21.41
CA GLN A 10 9.35 -29.25 -22.27
C GLN A 10 10.27 -30.22 -21.54
N ASP A 11 10.41 -31.44 -22.05
CA ASP A 11 11.32 -32.43 -21.49
C ASP A 11 12.76 -32.18 -21.99
N VAL A 12 13.67 -31.94 -21.04
CA VAL A 12 15.09 -31.76 -21.30
C VAL A 12 15.81 -33.08 -21.01
N THR A 13 16.45 -33.64 -22.05
CA THR A 13 17.19 -34.90 -21.99
C THR A 13 18.66 -34.75 -22.33
N HIS A 14 19.08 -33.57 -22.84
CA HIS A 14 20.48 -33.33 -23.20
C HIS A 14 21.35 -33.26 -21.94
N PRO A 15 22.41 -34.11 -21.80
CA PRO A 15 23.14 -34.29 -20.53
C PRO A 15 23.69 -33.01 -19.93
N GLY A 16 24.22 -32.08 -20.73
CA GLY A 16 24.80 -30.82 -20.25
C GLY A 16 23.74 -29.84 -19.72
N GLU A 17 22.57 -29.74 -20.38
CA GLU A 17 21.47 -28.91 -19.93
C GLU A 17 20.81 -29.51 -18.67
N LEU A 18 20.62 -30.85 -18.69
CA LEU A 18 20.07 -31.58 -17.57
C LEU A 18 20.90 -31.39 -16.29
N TYR A 19 22.24 -31.53 -16.42
CA TYR A 19 23.14 -31.28 -15.30
C TYR A 19 23.02 -29.84 -14.77
N GLY A 20 22.97 -28.85 -15.64
CA GLY A 20 22.82 -27.43 -15.24
C GLY A 20 21.53 -27.17 -14.47
N PHE A 21 20.41 -27.78 -14.85
CA PHE A 21 19.15 -27.69 -14.12
C PHE A 21 19.20 -28.38 -12.75
N LEU A 22 19.83 -29.54 -12.67
CA LEU A 22 19.99 -30.28 -11.39
C LEU A 22 20.96 -29.56 -10.45
N GLU A 23 22.06 -28.99 -10.96
CA GLU A 23 23.01 -28.22 -10.19
C GLU A 23 22.32 -27.00 -9.50
N ALA A 24 21.40 -26.35 -10.18
CA ALA A 24 20.64 -25.25 -9.59
C ALA A 24 19.74 -25.68 -8.43
N LEU A 25 19.35 -26.96 -8.31
CA LEU A 25 18.61 -27.50 -7.17
C LEU A 25 19.48 -27.65 -5.90
N THR A 26 20.80 -27.57 -5.99
CA THR A 26 21.70 -27.64 -4.82
C THR A 26 21.69 -26.37 -3.97
N LEU A 27 21.13 -25.27 -4.50
CA LEU A 27 21.00 -24.02 -3.76
C LEU A 27 20.04 -24.18 -2.57
N PRO A 28 20.29 -23.50 -1.43
CA PRO A 28 19.42 -23.59 -0.25
C PRO A 28 17.97 -23.26 -0.59
N GLY A 29 17.06 -24.19 -0.29
CA GLY A 29 15.63 -24.05 -0.61
C GLY A 29 15.29 -24.31 -2.08
N GLY A 30 16.25 -24.80 -2.89
CA GLY A 30 16.08 -25.06 -4.33
C GLY A 30 15.26 -26.30 -4.66
N ALA A 31 15.12 -27.27 -3.75
CA ALA A 31 14.46 -28.54 -4.03
C ALA A 31 13.38 -28.91 -3.00
N SER A 32 12.31 -29.52 -3.47
CA SER A 32 11.28 -30.19 -2.68
C SER A 32 10.99 -31.58 -3.25
N LEU A 33 10.70 -32.53 -2.40
CA LEU A 33 10.31 -33.88 -2.74
C LEU A 33 8.78 -33.99 -2.73
N CYS A 34 8.19 -34.55 -3.76
CA CYS A 34 6.76 -34.80 -3.87
C CYS A 34 6.52 -36.27 -4.25
N PHE A 35 5.66 -36.97 -3.49
CA PHE A 35 5.29 -38.34 -3.83
C PHE A 35 4.26 -38.36 -4.96
N GLU A 36 4.35 -39.33 -5.84
CA GLU A 36 3.35 -39.56 -6.90
C GLU A 36 2.01 -40.01 -6.31
N SER A 37 2.04 -40.77 -5.21
CA SER A 37 0.86 -41.24 -4.49
C SER A 37 0.58 -40.34 -3.28
N GLY A 38 -0.44 -39.45 -3.35
CA GLY A 38 -0.82 -38.63 -2.21
C GLY A 38 -1.48 -37.30 -2.61
N ASP A 39 -1.52 -36.38 -1.65
CA ASP A 39 -2.16 -35.05 -1.76
C ASP A 39 -1.32 -34.02 -2.54
N GLY A 40 -0.16 -34.43 -3.09
CA GLY A 40 0.74 -33.54 -3.81
C GLY A 40 1.52 -32.54 -2.91
N THR A 41 1.56 -32.77 -1.59
CA THR A 41 2.29 -31.91 -0.67
C THR A 41 3.81 -31.97 -0.93
N PRO A 42 4.48 -30.82 -1.21
CA PRO A 42 5.92 -30.78 -1.39
C PRO A 42 6.64 -30.72 -0.04
N TRP A 43 7.68 -31.57 0.13
CA TRP A 43 8.52 -31.64 1.32
C TRP A 43 9.91 -31.05 1.02
N PRO A 44 10.37 -30.02 1.73
CA PRO A 44 11.67 -29.41 1.45
C PRO A 44 12.82 -30.37 1.75
N VAL A 45 13.70 -30.55 0.77
CA VAL A 45 14.90 -31.39 0.87
C VAL A 45 16.13 -30.64 0.36
N VAL A 46 17.32 -31.12 0.72
CA VAL A 46 18.56 -30.51 0.23
C VAL A 46 19.27 -31.51 -0.69
N VAL A 47 19.56 -31.09 -1.92
CA VAL A 47 20.42 -31.85 -2.82
C VAL A 47 21.87 -31.62 -2.38
N MET A 48 22.51 -32.67 -1.86
CA MET A 48 23.84 -32.60 -1.28
C MET A 48 24.95 -32.81 -2.27
N ASP A 49 24.73 -33.71 -3.23
CA ASP A 49 25.72 -34.09 -4.23
C ASP A 49 25.03 -34.60 -5.49
N ILE A 50 25.67 -34.38 -6.63
CA ILE A 50 25.23 -34.85 -7.95
C ILE A 50 26.40 -35.50 -8.63
N VAL A 51 26.33 -36.80 -8.80
CA VAL A 51 27.26 -37.55 -9.65
C VAL A 51 26.63 -37.68 -11.03
N GLN A 52 27.17 -36.92 -11.99
CA GLN A 52 26.60 -36.81 -13.34
C GLN A 52 26.43 -38.20 -13.97
N GLU A 53 25.27 -38.47 -14.55
CA GLU A 53 24.88 -39.73 -15.19
C GLU A 53 24.88 -40.97 -14.25
N ASP A 54 25.06 -40.78 -12.92
CA ASP A 54 25.10 -41.87 -11.95
C ASP A 54 24.04 -41.72 -10.86
N SER A 55 24.17 -40.73 -10.01
CA SER A 55 23.31 -40.64 -8.82
C SER A 55 23.11 -39.23 -8.29
N LEU A 56 22.02 -39.04 -7.49
CA LEU A 56 21.75 -37.88 -6.67
C LEU A 56 21.75 -38.27 -5.21
N CYS A 57 22.35 -37.43 -4.34
CA CYS A 57 22.30 -37.56 -2.90
C CYS A 57 21.44 -36.45 -2.28
N LEU A 58 20.40 -36.83 -1.51
CA LEU A 58 19.46 -35.92 -0.88
C LEU A 58 19.56 -36.03 0.63
N ASP A 59 19.59 -34.91 1.35
CA ASP A 59 19.44 -34.85 2.80
C ASP A 59 17.95 -34.68 3.14
N VAL A 60 17.40 -35.65 3.87
CA VAL A 60 15.99 -35.69 4.32
C VAL A 60 15.87 -35.56 5.83
N SER A 61 16.93 -35.14 6.51
CA SER A 61 16.98 -35.05 7.99
C SER A 61 15.91 -34.10 8.56
N ALA A 62 15.58 -33.04 7.83
CA ALA A 62 14.59 -32.04 8.23
C ALA A 62 13.13 -32.51 8.08
N VAL A 63 12.88 -33.59 7.33
CA VAL A 63 11.54 -34.08 6.97
C VAL A 63 11.37 -35.55 7.31
N ARG A 64 11.68 -35.92 8.55
CA ARG A 64 11.65 -37.33 9.02
C ARG A 64 10.29 -38.00 8.87
N GLU A 65 9.23 -37.26 8.74
CA GLU A 65 7.86 -37.77 8.53
C GLU A 65 7.72 -38.56 7.22
N ILE A 66 8.52 -38.25 6.21
CA ILE A 66 8.47 -38.95 4.91
C ILE A 66 9.29 -40.25 4.88
N VAL A 67 10.20 -40.46 5.85
CA VAL A 67 11.10 -41.61 5.87
C VAL A 67 10.37 -42.98 5.81
N PRO A 68 9.23 -43.19 6.54
CA PRO A 68 8.49 -44.44 6.41
C PRO A 68 7.97 -44.70 4.98
N ARG A 69 7.65 -43.67 4.23
CA ARG A 69 7.19 -43.79 2.84
C ARG A 69 8.35 -44.16 1.92
N LEU A 70 9.47 -43.46 2.05
CA LEU A 70 10.69 -43.75 1.29
C LEU A 70 11.22 -45.15 1.58
N ARG A 71 11.15 -45.65 2.82
CA ARG A 71 11.55 -47.01 3.18
C ARG A 71 10.62 -48.10 2.62
N ARG A 72 9.39 -47.78 2.30
CA ARG A 72 8.45 -48.66 1.60
C ARG A 72 8.69 -48.73 0.08
N GLY A 73 9.64 -47.94 -0.44
CA GLY A 73 9.96 -47.87 -1.85
C GLY A 73 8.98 -47.04 -2.67
N GLU A 74 8.24 -46.10 -2.00
CA GLU A 74 7.38 -45.18 -2.75
C GLU A 74 8.24 -44.25 -3.62
N THR A 75 7.85 -44.10 -4.88
CA THR A 75 8.50 -43.20 -5.83
C THR A 75 8.12 -41.77 -5.60
N PHE A 76 9.04 -40.85 -5.87
CA PHE A 76 8.88 -39.43 -5.70
C PHE A 76 9.49 -38.66 -6.88
N GLN A 77 9.10 -37.40 -7.00
CA GLN A 77 9.67 -36.45 -7.93
C GLN A 77 10.35 -35.32 -7.15
N LEU A 78 11.44 -34.78 -7.68
CA LEU A 78 12.01 -33.54 -7.18
C LEU A 78 11.39 -32.37 -7.94
N LEU A 79 10.92 -31.40 -7.19
CA LEU A 79 10.39 -30.15 -7.66
C LEU A 79 11.37 -29.03 -7.32
N GLY A 80 11.59 -28.12 -8.23
CA GLY A 80 12.41 -26.93 -7.97
C GLY A 80 12.04 -25.76 -8.86
N GLN A 81 12.64 -24.62 -8.55
CA GLN A 81 12.47 -23.42 -9.36
C GLN A 81 13.85 -22.90 -9.79
N VAL A 82 14.07 -22.84 -11.09
CA VAL A 82 15.32 -22.37 -11.69
C VAL A 82 15.02 -21.25 -12.68
N GLU A 83 15.60 -20.07 -12.48
CA GLU A 83 15.43 -18.89 -13.36
C GLU A 83 13.97 -18.56 -13.75
N GLY A 84 13.02 -18.87 -12.83
CA GLY A 84 11.59 -18.60 -13.04
C GLY A 84 10.83 -19.69 -13.81
N ALA A 85 11.49 -20.81 -14.17
CA ALA A 85 10.87 -22.02 -14.64
C ALA A 85 10.64 -22.99 -13.48
N MET A 86 9.54 -23.74 -13.51
CA MET A 86 9.28 -24.88 -12.62
C MET A 86 9.93 -26.11 -13.24
N LEU A 87 10.75 -26.81 -12.46
CA LEU A 87 11.42 -28.02 -12.82
C LEU A 87 10.81 -29.20 -12.07
N THR A 88 10.56 -30.30 -12.77
CA THR A 88 10.08 -31.55 -12.18
C THR A 88 10.90 -32.68 -12.75
N THR A 89 11.52 -33.54 -11.91
CA THR A 89 12.19 -34.74 -12.36
C THR A 89 11.18 -35.83 -12.74
N GLN A 90 11.61 -36.82 -13.49
CA GLN A 90 10.89 -38.10 -13.55
C GLN A 90 10.80 -38.74 -12.15
N ALA A 91 9.97 -39.79 -12.03
CA ALA A 91 9.87 -40.57 -10.78
C ALA A 91 11.22 -41.20 -10.40
N LEU A 92 11.62 -40.95 -9.15
CA LEU A 92 12.87 -41.46 -8.55
C LEU A 92 12.53 -42.41 -7.40
N ALA A 93 13.41 -43.37 -7.16
CA ALA A 93 13.35 -44.29 -6.03
C ALA A 93 14.64 -44.21 -5.21
N VAL A 94 14.54 -44.52 -3.92
CA VAL A 94 15.73 -44.60 -3.06
C VAL A 94 16.45 -45.91 -3.30
N ASN A 95 17.74 -45.83 -3.67
CA ASN A 95 18.61 -46.99 -3.88
C ASN A 95 19.45 -47.31 -2.65
N GLU A 96 19.94 -46.29 -1.96
CA GLU A 96 20.86 -46.45 -0.82
C GLU A 96 20.49 -45.47 0.30
N TRP A 97 20.67 -45.89 1.52
CA TRP A 97 20.51 -45.08 2.74
C TRP A 97 21.89 -44.83 3.35
N ARG A 98 22.17 -43.58 3.72
CA ARG A 98 23.38 -43.15 4.42
C ARG A 98 23.02 -42.43 5.70
N GLU A 99 23.41 -43.02 6.84
CA GLU A 99 23.20 -42.43 8.14
C GLU A 99 24.55 -42.01 8.74
N GLN A 100 24.73 -40.72 9.03
CA GLN A 100 25.92 -40.16 9.65
C GLN A 100 25.51 -39.29 10.83
N GLY A 101 25.51 -39.85 12.04
CA GLY A 101 25.04 -39.17 13.24
C GLY A 101 23.56 -38.84 13.15
N GLU A 102 23.23 -37.54 13.23
CA GLU A 102 21.84 -37.08 13.10
C GLU A 102 21.40 -36.84 11.64
N ARG A 103 22.32 -36.94 10.68
CA ARG A 103 22.01 -36.71 9.26
C ARG A 103 21.52 -38.02 8.61
N LEU A 104 20.40 -37.88 7.92
CA LEU A 104 19.80 -38.96 7.15
C LEU A 104 19.79 -38.56 5.67
N GLN A 105 20.54 -39.32 4.87
CA GLN A 105 20.68 -39.07 3.45
C GLN A 105 20.17 -40.28 2.65
N VAL A 106 19.65 -40.00 1.47
CA VAL A 106 19.21 -40.99 0.50
C VAL A 106 19.90 -40.78 -0.83
N VAL A 107 20.29 -41.86 -1.45
CA VAL A 107 20.85 -41.86 -2.81
C VAL A 107 19.80 -42.43 -3.74
N CYS A 108 19.55 -41.75 -4.84
CA CYS A 108 18.65 -42.19 -5.91
C CYS A 108 19.35 -42.09 -7.27
N ASP A 109 18.79 -42.73 -8.30
CA ASP A 109 19.34 -42.70 -9.66
C ASP A 109 19.37 -41.28 -10.22
N TYR A 110 20.32 -41.01 -11.07
CA TYR A 110 20.38 -39.78 -11.85
C TYR A 110 19.18 -39.71 -12.82
N PRO A 111 18.36 -38.66 -12.80
CA PRO A 111 17.21 -38.56 -13.69
C PRO A 111 17.64 -38.48 -15.16
N GLN A 112 16.98 -39.25 -16.04
CA GLN A 112 17.25 -39.23 -17.47
C GLN A 112 16.59 -38.04 -18.19
N ALA A 113 15.60 -37.42 -17.57
CA ALA A 113 14.89 -36.26 -18.06
C ALA A 113 14.38 -35.38 -16.94
N VAL A 114 14.29 -34.10 -17.17
CA VAL A 114 13.57 -33.15 -16.36
C VAL A 114 12.53 -32.42 -17.20
N SER A 115 11.32 -32.33 -16.69
CA SER A 115 10.26 -31.55 -17.30
C SER A 115 10.34 -30.10 -16.81
N VAL A 116 10.48 -29.16 -17.73
CA VAL A 116 10.63 -27.74 -17.46
C VAL A 116 9.41 -27.02 -17.96
N ILE A 117 8.69 -26.38 -17.02
CA ILE A 117 7.52 -25.56 -17.32
C ILE A 117 7.93 -24.11 -17.14
N HIS A 118 8.10 -23.40 -18.23
CA HIS A 118 8.29 -21.97 -18.19
C HIS A 118 6.96 -21.29 -17.86
N ARG A 119 6.79 -20.80 -16.63
CA ARG A 119 5.60 -20.00 -16.22
C ARG A 119 5.46 -18.71 -17.03
N ARG A 120 6.48 -18.35 -17.84
CA ARG A 120 6.54 -17.07 -18.54
C ARG A 120 6.85 -17.32 -20.00
N GLN A 121 5.92 -16.94 -20.86
CA GLN A 121 6.06 -17.09 -22.32
C GLN A 121 7.08 -16.13 -22.96
N SER A 122 7.58 -15.12 -22.23
CA SER A 122 8.48 -14.11 -22.79
C SER A 122 9.60 -13.72 -21.84
N PHE A 123 10.79 -13.56 -22.42
CA PHE A 123 11.98 -13.02 -21.76
C PHE A 123 11.72 -11.63 -21.17
N ARG A 124 12.28 -11.33 -20.00
CA ARG A 124 12.13 -10.05 -19.30
C ARG A 124 13.48 -9.38 -19.10
N ALA A 125 13.68 -8.24 -19.76
CA ALA A 125 14.84 -7.39 -19.53
C ALA A 125 14.66 -6.57 -18.24
N ALA A 126 15.48 -6.85 -17.23
CA ALA A 126 15.48 -6.11 -15.97
C ALA A 126 16.32 -4.84 -16.07
N LEU A 127 15.80 -3.74 -15.50
CA LEU A 127 16.55 -2.50 -15.37
C LEU A 127 17.46 -2.58 -14.13
N ARG A 128 18.74 -2.24 -14.31
CA ARG A 128 19.73 -2.22 -13.24
C ARG A 128 19.82 -0.84 -12.58
N ALA A 129 20.52 -0.79 -11.46
CA ALA A 129 20.82 0.48 -10.78
C ALA A 129 21.49 1.47 -11.76
N GLY A 130 20.94 2.70 -11.83
CA GLY A 130 21.38 3.74 -12.78
C GLY A 130 20.62 3.76 -14.12
N MET A 131 19.85 2.72 -14.44
CA MET A 131 18.95 2.71 -15.60
C MET A 131 17.56 3.22 -15.15
N GLU A 132 17.24 4.47 -15.48
CA GLU A 132 15.97 5.07 -15.10
C GLU A 132 15.06 5.23 -16.33
N VAL A 133 13.90 4.57 -16.32
CA VAL A 133 12.82 4.76 -17.29
C VAL A 133 11.58 5.19 -16.52
N ALA A 134 11.14 6.43 -16.77
CA ALA A 134 9.95 6.96 -16.13
C ALA A 134 8.69 6.34 -16.74
N VAL A 135 7.73 6.02 -15.90
CA VAL A 135 6.44 5.45 -16.30
C VAL A 135 5.32 6.38 -15.88
N LEU A 136 4.38 6.62 -16.80
CA LEU A 136 3.13 7.28 -16.49
C LEU A 136 1.98 6.33 -16.81
N LEU A 137 1.22 5.94 -15.77
CA LEU A 137 0.03 5.11 -15.90
C LEU A 137 -1.20 6.00 -15.96
N ARG A 138 -2.03 5.83 -16.97
CA ARG A 138 -3.33 6.49 -17.09
C ARG A 138 -4.42 5.44 -16.96
N VAL A 139 -5.21 5.55 -15.90
CA VAL A 139 -6.26 4.56 -15.58
C VAL A 139 -7.55 4.92 -16.31
N ALA A 140 -8.20 3.93 -16.91
CA ALA A 140 -9.42 4.11 -17.69
C ALA A 140 -10.54 4.73 -16.83
N GLY A 141 -11.15 5.80 -17.35
CA GLY A 141 -12.24 6.50 -16.69
C GLY A 141 -11.83 7.38 -15.51
N GLU A 142 -10.54 7.69 -15.37
CA GLU A 142 -10.03 8.63 -14.38
C GLU A 142 -9.21 9.74 -15.04
N ASP A 143 -9.38 10.98 -14.57
CA ASP A 143 -8.54 12.11 -15.00
C ASP A 143 -7.14 12.10 -14.37
N THR A 144 -6.87 11.09 -13.53
CA THR A 144 -5.65 11.00 -12.74
C THR A 144 -4.63 10.10 -13.44
N SER A 145 -3.38 10.53 -13.45
CA SER A 145 -2.25 9.73 -13.92
C SER A 145 -1.27 9.47 -12.78
N TYR A 146 -0.71 8.25 -12.75
CA TYR A 146 0.21 7.82 -11.71
C TYR A 146 1.63 7.71 -12.25
N GLN A 147 2.57 8.36 -11.57
CA GLN A 147 3.98 8.29 -11.92
C GLN A 147 4.65 7.11 -11.24
N GLY A 148 5.51 6.41 -11.98
CA GLY A 148 6.28 5.28 -11.49
C GLY A 148 7.60 5.13 -12.22
N ARG A 149 8.28 4.02 -11.98
CA ARG A 149 9.56 3.65 -12.60
C ARG A 149 9.48 2.21 -13.13
N LEU A 150 9.99 1.99 -14.33
CA LEU A 150 10.08 0.66 -14.91
C LEU A 150 11.11 -0.20 -14.16
N CYS A 151 10.71 -1.40 -13.76
CA CYS A 151 11.60 -2.39 -13.13
C CYS A 151 12.08 -3.45 -14.14
N ASN A 152 11.17 -3.94 -15.00
CA ASN A 152 11.49 -4.82 -16.10
C ASN A 152 10.48 -4.68 -17.24
N LEU A 153 10.87 -5.12 -18.42
CA LEU A 153 10.08 -5.09 -19.65
C LEU A 153 10.18 -6.42 -20.38
N SER A 154 9.05 -6.92 -20.88
CA SER A 154 8.95 -8.08 -21.76
C SER A 154 7.99 -7.82 -22.92
N LEU A 155 7.90 -8.72 -23.89
CA LEU A 155 6.93 -8.57 -24.99
C LEU A 155 5.47 -8.56 -24.49
N GLY A 156 5.16 -9.34 -23.46
CA GLY A 156 3.79 -9.44 -22.94
C GLY A 156 3.44 -8.42 -21.87
N GLY A 157 4.41 -7.64 -21.34
CA GLY A 157 4.11 -6.71 -20.26
C GLY A 157 5.32 -6.16 -19.53
N CYS A 158 5.08 -5.43 -18.44
CA CYS A 158 6.12 -4.81 -17.65
C CYS A 158 5.83 -4.86 -16.15
N LEU A 159 6.86 -4.68 -15.34
CA LEU A 159 6.78 -4.45 -13.90
C LEU A 159 7.16 -3.00 -13.61
N VAL A 160 6.29 -2.30 -12.89
CA VAL A 160 6.44 -0.88 -12.57
C VAL A 160 6.51 -0.69 -11.07
N ALA A 161 7.53 0.00 -10.56
CA ALA A 161 7.56 0.47 -9.18
C ALA A 161 6.74 1.76 -9.06
N LEU A 162 5.84 1.80 -8.08
CA LEU A 162 4.92 2.91 -7.82
C LEU A 162 5.05 3.39 -6.37
N PRO A 163 4.82 4.68 -6.09
CA PRO A 163 4.55 5.14 -4.74
C PRO A 163 3.36 4.39 -4.14
N LEU A 164 3.40 4.11 -2.82
CA LEU A 164 2.35 3.36 -2.12
C LEU A 164 0.96 3.98 -2.30
N ALA A 165 0.85 5.31 -2.24
CA ALA A 165 -0.41 6.02 -2.45
C ALA A 165 -1.00 5.77 -3.85
N ALA A 166 -0.15 5.75 -4.89
CA ALA A 166 -0.58 5.42 -6.26
C ALA A 166 -1.03 3.97 -6.37
N ALA A 167 -0.26 3.04 -5.79
CA ALA A 167 -0.58 1.63 -5.79
C ALA A 167 -1.88 1.32 -5.01
N ALA A 168 -2.11 2.00 -3.88
CA ALA A 168 -3.33 1.86 -3.10
C ALA A 168 -4.59 2.32 -3.88
N ALA A 169 -4.46 3.27 -4.79
CA ALA A 169 -5.55 3.70 -5.65
C ALA A 169 -5.85 2.73 -6.81
N ILE A 170 -4.86 1.94 -7.26
CA ILE A 170 -5.01 1.02 -8.38
C ILE A 170 -5.60 -0.31 -7.88
N LYS A 171 -6.58 -0.84 -8.62
CA LYS A 171 -7.13 -2.19 -8.38
C LYS A 171 -6.58 -3.18 -9.41
N PRO A 172 -6.33 -4.45 -9.00
CA PRO A 172 -6.05 -5.52 -9.96
C PRO A 172 -7.15 -5.65 -11.00
N GLU A 173 -6.78 -6.09 -12.22
CA GLU A 173 -7.69 -6.25 -13.37
C GLU A 173 -8.27 -4.95 -13.94
N LYS A 174 -7.91 -3.80 -13.40
CA LYS A 174 -8.36 -2.52 -13.94
C LYS A 174 -7.65 -2.23 -15.28
N ALA A 175 -8.44 -1.87 -16.29
CA ALA A 175 -7.92 -1.44 -17.57
C ALA A 175 -7.11 -0.14 -17.40
N ILE A 176 -5.98 -0.08 -18.08
CA ILE A 176 -5.15 1.12 -18.19
C ILE A 176 -5.32 1.65 -19.62
N ASP A 177 -5.75 2.90 -19.78
CA ASP A 177 -5.86 3.51 -21.09
C ASP A 177 -4.51 3.53 -21.82
N SER A 178 -3.46 3.92 -21.09
CA SER A 178 -2.10 3.85 -21.61
C SER A 178 -1.04 3.75 -20.52
N ILE A 179 0.02 3.00 -20.82
CA ILE A 179 1.30 3.09 -20.12
C ILE A 179 2.26 3.86 -21.02
N ARG A 180 2.71 5.01 -20.55
CA ARG A 180 3.76 5.77 -21.23
C ARG A 180 5.10 5.48 -20.59
N LEU A 181 6.02 4.88 -21.36
CA LEU A 181 7.42 4.66 -20.98
C LEU A 181 8.25 5.81 -21.54
N THR A 182 8.97 6.56 -20.68
CA THR A 182 9.84 7.66 -21.10
C THR A 182 11.28 7.32 -20.75
N PHE A 183 12.11 7.18 -21.77
CA PHE A 183 13.54 6.85 -21.65
C PHE A 183 14.40 8.09 -21.41
N PRO A 184 15.65 7.96 -20.94
CA PRO A 184 16.55 9.07 -20.67
C PRO A 184 16.80 10.02 -21.84
N ASN A 185 16.74 9.53 -23.09
CA ASN A 185 16.84 10.33 -24.31
C ASN A 185 15.56 11.12 -24.67
N GLN A 186 14.56 11.15 -23.77
CA GLN A 186 13.25 11.79 -23.91
C GLN A 186 12.31 11.10 -24.93
N ARG A 187 12.71 10.01 -25.55
CA ARG A 187 11.75 9.20 -26.33
C ARG A 187 10.74 8.57 -25.41
N HIS A 188 9.48 8.61 -25.80
CA HIS A 188 8.38 7.98 -25.07
C HIS A 188 7.57 7.08 -25.97
N PHE A 189 6.98 6.06 -25.37
CA PHE A 189 6.14 5.05 -26.03
C PHE A 189 4.89 4.85 -25.19
N GLU A 190 3.74 4.82 -25.84
CA GLU A 190 2.46 4.55 -25.18
C GLU A 190 1.92 3.19 -25.62
N LEU A 191 1.52 2.38 -24.65
CA LEU A 191 1.06 1.01 -24.85
C LEU A 191 -0.23 0.78 -24.05
N PRO A 192 -1.27 0.16 -24.62
CA PRO A 192 -2.45 -0.27 -23.88
C PRO A 192 -2.11 -1.45 -22.97
N ALA A 193 -2.65 -1.44 -21.75
CA ALA A 193 -2.35 -2.48 -20.79
C ALA A 193 -3.46 -2.70 -19.76
N SER A 194 -3.34 -3.78 -18.97
CA SER A 194 -4.11 -3.96 -17.74
C SER A 194 -3.20 -4.31 -16.56
N VAL A 195 -3.60 -3.92 -15.35
CA VAL A 195 -2.91 -4.32 -14.12
C VAL A 195 -3.32 -5.74 -13.77
N ARG A 196 -2.36 -6.65 -13.64
CA ARG A 196 -2.60 -8.05 -13.24
C ARG A 196 -2.45 -8.27 -11.75
N HIS A 197 -1.48 -7.62 -11.14
CA HIS A 197 -1.27 -7.69 -9.70
C HIS A 197 -0.57 -6.43 -9.20
N VAL A 198 -0.79 -6.12 -7.93
CA VAL A 198 -0.06 -5.08 -7.21
C VAL A 198 0.43 -5.69 -5.90
N ARG A 199 1.71 -5.51 -5.57
CA ARG A 199 2.33 -6.03 -4.34
C ARG A 199 3.22 -4.96 -3.73
N THR A 200 3.34 -4.95 -2.41
CA THR A 200 4.33 -4.12 -1.70
C THR A 200 5.70 -4.78 -1.75
N ASP A 201 6.75 -3.97 -1.66
CA ASP A 201 8.09 -4.48 -1.37
C ASP A 201 8.18 -4.95 0.11
N GLU A 202 9.22 -5.73 0.44
CA GLU A 202 9.43 -6.26 1.80
C GLU A 202 9.63 -5.15 2.84
N ALA A 203 10.18 -4.02 2.42
CA ALA A 203 10.43 -2.87 3.28
C ALA A 203 9.22 -1.93 3.45
N TRP A 204 8.13 -2.17 2.74
CA TRP A 204 6.93 -1.32 2.71
C TRP A 204 7.23 0.14 2.32
N THR A 205 8.16 0.34 1.40
CA THR A 205 8.56 1.66 0.91
C THR A 205 7.99 1.99 -0.45
N GLN A 206 7.75 0.96 -1.26
CA GLN A 206 7.19 1.06 -2.62
C GLN A 206 6.27 -0.12 -2.88
N ALA A 207 5.47 0.00 -3.93
CA ALA A 207 4.71 -1.11 -4.47
C ALA A 207 5.17 -1.40 -5.90
N GLN A 208 4.94 -2.63 -6.35
CA GLN A 208 5.20 -3.09 -7.70
C GLN A 208 3.88 -3.50 -8.35
N ALA A 209 3.58 -2.93 -9.51
CA ALA A 209 2.45 -3.30 -10.34
C ALA A 209 2.92 -4.12 -11.55
N GLY A 210 2.44 -5.34 -11.68
CA GLY A 210 2.60 -6.15 -12.89
C GLY A 210 1.51 -5.77 -13.89
N CYS A 211 1.94 -5.31 -15.07
CA CYS A 211 1.06 -4.88 -16.14
C CYS A 211 1.24 -5.78 -17.36
N GLU A 212 0.13 -6.21 -17.95
CA GLU A 212 0.09 -6.96 -19.21
C GLU A 212 -0.34 -6.04 -20.33
N PHE A 213 0.35 -6.10 -21.46
CA PHE A 213 -0.02 -5.36 -22.65
C PHE A 213 -1.20 -6.03 -23.37
N ILE A 214 -2.16 -5.25 -23.84
CA ILE A 214 -3.38 -5.74 -24.46
C ILE A 214 -3.49 -5.18 -25.87
N GLY A 215 -3.78 -6.08 -26.85
CA GLY A 215 -4.10 -5.67 -28.21
C GLY A 215 -2.97 -4.94 -28.93
N LEU A 216 -1.72 -5.34 -28.71
CA LEU A 216 -0.58 -4.77 -29.40
C LEU A 216 -0.67 -5.01 -30.92
N SER A 217 -0.50 -3.96 -31.70
CA SER A 217 -0.26 -4.10 -33.13
C SER A 217 1.15 -4.64 -33.40
N SER A 218 1.39 -5.27 -34.56
CA SER A 218 2.73 -5.75 -34.94
C SER A 218 3.80 -4.64 -34.97
N ALA A 219 3.41 -3.39 -35.14
CA ALA A 219 4.32 -2.24 -35.03
C ALA A 219 4.71 -1.98 -33.57
N MET A 220 3.75 -2.06 -32.63
CA MET A 220 3.99 -1.92 -31.19
C MET A 220 4.82 -3.08 -30.64
N GLU A 221 4.56 -4.32 -31.09
CA GLU A 221 5.38 -5.48 -30.70
C GLU A 221 6.85 -5.31 -31.11
N ARG A 222 7.11 -4.87 -32.34
CA ARG A 222 8.49 -4.57 -32.80
C ARG A 222 9.13 -3.47 -31.95
N LEU A 223 8.36 -2.47 -31.57
CA LEU A 223 8.84 -1.38 -30.72
C LEU A 223 9.18 -1.87 -29.31
N VAL A 224 8.31 -2.64 -28.67
CA VAL A 224 8.57 -3.26 -27.37
C VAL A 224 9.81 -4.16 -27.43
N TRP A 225 9.92 -4.96 -28.49
CA TRP A 225 11.11 -5.81 -28.71
C TRP A 225 12.39 -5.00 -28.85
N TYR A 226 12.34 -3.88 -29.58
CA TYR A 226 13.47 -2.94 -29.65
C TYR A 226 13.85 -2.41 -28.27
N CYS A 227 12.87 -1.98 -27.45
CA CYS A 227 13.12 -1.51 -26.09
C CYS A 227 13.73 -2.60 -25.20
N VAL A 228 13.23 -3.84 -25.28
CA VAL A 228 13.77 -4.99 -24.53
C VAL A 228 15.25 -5.19 -24.87
N LYS A 229 15.61 -5.24 -26.17
CA LYS A 229 17.00 -5.38 -26.61
C LYS A 229 17.92 -4.24 -26.15
N GLU A 230 17.43 -3.01 -26.19
CA GLU A 230 18.22 -1.85 -25.76
C GLU A 230 18.44 -1.82 -24.24
N ILE A 231 17.45 -2.30 -23.44
CA ILE A 231 17.58 -2.48 -21.99
C ILE A 231 18.64 -3.56 -21.69
N GLU A 232 18.61 -4.68 -22.39
CA GLU A 232 19.61 -5.75 -22.24
C GLU A 232 21.01 -5.28 -22.60
N ARG A 233 21.15 -4.59 -23.73
CA ARG A 233 22.41 -4.03 -24.18
C ARG A 233 23.02 -3.10 -23.12
N GLU A 234 22.22 -2.20 -22.55
CA GLU A 234 22.65 -1.28 -21.51
C GLU A 234 22.96 -2.02 -20.19
N SER A 235 22.17 -3.03 -19.82
CA SER A 235 22.43 -3.89 -18.67
C SER A 235 23.74 -4.66 -18.79
N ALA A 236 24.04 -5.22 -19.97
CA ALA A 236 25.30 -5.90 -20.25
C ALA A 236 26.50 -4.95 -20.16
N ARG A 237 26.37 -3.71 -20.67
CA ARG A 237 27.41 -2.67 -20.58
C ARG A 237 27.78 -2.35 -19.13
N THR A 238 26.78 -2.33 -18.24
CA THR A 238 26.99 -1.99 -16.82
C THR A 238 27.72 -3.09 -16.05
N VAL A 239 27.69 -4.35 -16.53
CA VAL A 239 28.34 -5.51 -15.87
C VAL A 239 29.77 -5.74 -16.33
N MET A 240 30.09 -5.43 -17.59
CA MET A 240 31.43 -5.69 -18.15
C MET A 240 32.43 -4.61 -17.73
N HIS A 241 33.15 -4.85 -16.63
CA HIS A 241 34.28 -4.00 -16.17
C HIS A 241 35.61 -4.32 -16.87
N THR A 242 35.68 -5.34 -17.71
CA THR A 242 36.92 -5.79 -18.38
C THR A 242 36.67 -6.00 -19.87
N GLY A 243 37.05 -5.03 -20.68
CA GLY A 243 36.97 -5.14 -22.13
C GLY A 243 36.72 -3.79 -22.82
N ARG A 244 36.68 -3.77 -24.15
CA ARG A 244 36.36 -2.59 -24.95
C ARG A 244 35.04 -1.97 -24.44
N PRO A 245 34.98 -0.65 -24.13
CA PRO A 245 33.75 -0.02 -23.66
C PRO A 245 32.69 -0.15 -24.76
N LEU A 246 31.61 -0.85 -24.46
CA LEU A 246 30.42 -0.90 -25.31
C LEU A 246 29.79 0.50 -25.37
N GLU A 247 29.42 0.97 -26.56
CA GLU A 247 28.70 2.23 -26.69
C GLU A 247 27.36 2.17 -25.94
N PRO A 248 26.99 3.26 -25.22
CA PRO A 248 25.71 3.30 -24.52
C PRO A 248 24.54 3.12 -25.51
N SER A 249 23.49 2.44 -25.05
CA SER A 249 22.24 2.36 -25.82
C SER A 249 21.69 3.75 -26.15
N THR A 250 21.20 3.93 -27.36
CA THR A 250 20.64 5.22 -27.79
C THR A 250 19.46 5.67 -26.95
N LEU A 251 18.71 4.77 -26.31
CA LEU A 251 17.62 5.08 -25.40
C LEU A 251 18.10 5.63 -24.04
N PHE A 252 19.31 5.25 -23.62
CA PHE A 252 19.88 5.63 -22.32
C PHE A 252 20.90 6.79 -22.43
N GLN A 253 21.15 7.32 -23.62
CA GLN A 253 21.93 8.54 -23.80
C GLN A 253 21.11 9.75 -23.37
N SER A 254 21.51 10.42 -22.27
CA SER A 254 20.81 11.63 -21.81
C SER A 254 21.46 12.89 -22.36
N PRO A 255 20.71 13.78 -23.03
CA PRO A 255 21.24 15.05 -23.51
C PRO A 255 21.63 16.02 -22.39
N ASP A 256 21.18 15.79 -21.15
CA ASP A 256 21.33 16.68 -19.99
C ASP A 256 21.97 16.03 -18.75
N ALA A 257 22.86 15.06 -18.91
CA ALA A 257 23.49 14.37 -17.79
C ALA A 257 24.17 15.34 -16.78
N ALA A 258 24.71 16.46 -17.26
CA ALA A 258 25.38 17.47 -16.42
C ALA A 258 24.41 18.38 -15.63
N ARG A 259 23.14 18.52 -16.03
CA ARG A 259 22.15 19.40 -15.36
C ARG A 259 21.32 18.70 -14.28
N ARG A 260 21.23 17.37 -14.28
CA ARG A 260 20.36 16.62 -13.35
C ARG A 260 20.86 16.58 -11.91
N ASP A 261 22.18 16.67 -11.68
CA ASP A 261 22.76 16.66 -10.32
C ASP A 261 22.41 17.92 -9.50
N VAL A 262 22.16 19.05 -10.19
CA VAL A 262 21.75 20.32 -9.55
C VAL A 262 20.26 20.33 -9.20
N SER A 263 19.41 19.68 -10.01
CA SER A 263 17.96 19.63 -9.80
C SER A 263 17.58 18.67 -8.67
N ARG A 264 18.26 17.52 -8.52
CA ARG A 264 18.06 16.59 -7.41
C ARG A 264 18.36 17.24 -6.04
N ARG A 265 19.39 18.10 -5.96
CA ARG A 265 19.72 18.85 -4.73
C ARG A 265 18.73 19.97 -4.40
N ARG A 266 17.94 20.46 -5.37
CA ARG A 266 16.87 21.46 -5.15
C ARG A 266 15.53 20.86 -4.76
N GLN A 267 15.20 19.64 -5.17
CA GLN A 267 13.92 18.97 -4.82
C GLN A 267 13.89 18.40 -3.40
N THR A 268 15.05 18.28 -2.72
CA THR A 268 15.12 17.94 -1.27
C THR A 268 14.88 19.14 -0.35
N ARG A 269 14.59 20.34 -0.89
CA ARG A 269 14.27 21.52 -0.08
C ARG A 269 12.75 21.68 0.09
N SER A 270 12.32 21.50 1.33
CA SER A 270 11.03 21.80 1.94
C SER A 270 9.83 21.02 1.40
N GLN A 271 9.55 19.84 1.99
CA GLN A 271 8.19 19.38 2.10
C GLN A 271 7.41 20.35 3.02
N PRO A 272 6.20 20.80 2.61
CA PRO A 272 5.32 21.56 3.49
C PRO A 272 5.04 20.75 4.77
N GLY A 273 5.10 21.37 5.93
CA GLY A 273 4.78 20.72 7.21
C GLY A 273 5.95 20.24 8.07
N GLY A 274 7.22 20.40 7.62
CA GLY A 274 8.41 20.15 8.43
C GLY A 274 8.61 18.68 8.87
N ALA A 275 9.43 18.48 9.91
CA ALA A 275 9.80 17.16 10.41
C ALA A 275 8.60 16.33 10.92
N MET A 276 7.54 16.97 11.43
CA MET A 276 6.33 16.32 11.91
C MET A 276 5.57 15.66 10.75
N ALA A 277 5.33 16.39 9.65
CA ALA A 277 4.64 15.86 8.47
C ALA A 277 5.42 14.72 7.81
N SER A 278 6.74 14.82 7.72
CA SER A 278 7.59 13.74 7.17
C SER A 278 7.52 12.45 8.01
N ARG A 279 7.39 12.56 9.33
CA ARG A 279 7.24 11.40 10.22
C ARG A 279 5.82 10.82 10.15
N LEU A 280 4.80 11.68 10.05
CA LEU A 280 3.42 11.26 9.88
C LEU A 280 3.21 10.60 8.51
N GLN A 281 3.94 11.03 7.47
CA GLN A 281 3.92 10.39 6.14
C GLN A 281 4.22 8.90 6.22
N LYS A 282 5.12 8.45 7.12
CA LYS A 282 5.41 7.02 7.31
C LYS A 282 4.18 6.23 7.80
N VAL A 283 3.30 6.86 8.56
CA VAL A 283 2.03 6.24 8.98
C VAL A 283 1.05 6.20 7.80
N ALA A 284 1.01 7.23 6.97
CA ALA A 284 0.24 7.22 5.72
C ALA A 284 0.75 6.13 4.75
N ASP A 285 2.07 6.01 4.60
CA ASP A 285 2.70 4.97 3.78
C ASP A 285 2.32 3.56 4.27
N TYR A 286 2.29 3.34 5.59
CA TYR A 286 1.78 2.10 6.17
C TYR A 286 0.32 1.83 5.76
N LEU A 287 -0.57 2.82 5.88
CA LEU A 287 -1.99 2.63 5.51
C LEU A 287 -2.15 2.34 4.02
N ASN A 288 -1.39 3.00 3.15
CA ASN A 288 -1.38 2.73 1.72
C ASN A 288 -0.89 1.30 1.42
N ALA A 289 0.19 0.88 2.04
CA ALA A 289 0.71 -0.48 1.89
C ALA A 289 -0.28 -1.52 2.40
N GLN A 290 -0.92 -1.26 3.55
CA GLN A 290 -1.93 -2.14 4.10
C GLN A 290 -3.15 -2.25 3.17
N LEU A 291 -3.58 -1.16 2.52
CA LEU A 291 -4.64 -1.21 1.51
C LEU A 291 -4.28 -2.10 0.32
N VAL A 292 -3.02 -2.05 -0.14
CA VAL A 292 -2.55 -2.94 -1.22
C VAL A 292 -2.64 -4.40 -0.79
N GLN A 293 -2.21 -4.73 0.44
CA GLN A 293 -2.26 -6.09 0.97
C GLN A 293 -3.70 -6.58 1.18
N LEU A 294 -4.57 -5.75 1.77
CA LEU A 294 -5.99 -6.10 1.95
C LEU A 294 -6.69 -6.41 0.61
N LYS A 295 -6.39 -5.64 -0.44
CA LYS A 295 -6.91 -5.90 -1.81
C LYS A 295 -6.40 -7.22 -2.40
N SER A 296 -5.22 -7.67 -2.00
CA SER A 296 -4.64 -8.95 -2.39
C SER A 296 -5.10 -10.13 -1.52
N GLY A 297 -5.99 -9.87 -0.54
CA GLY A 297 -6.52 -10.90 0.36
C GLY A 297 -5.66 -11.16 1.60
N GLU A 298 -4.56 -10.44 1.79
CA GLU A 298 -3.65 -10.61 2.93
C GLU A 298 -4.25 -10.03 4.23
N PRO A 299 -3.89 -10.56 5.41
CA PRO A 299 -4.32 -10.04 6.70
C PRO A 299 -3.69 -8.68 7.03
N VAL A 300 -4.15 -8.06 8.11
CA VAL A 300 -3.52 -6.86 8.65
C VAL A 300 -2.16 -7.21 9.25
N ALA A 301 -1.12 -6.53 8.79
CA ALA A 301 0.25 -6.72 9.27
C ALA A 301 0.44 -6.20 10.69
N SER A 302 0.31 -7.10 11.66
CA SER A 302 0.24 -6.85 13.10
C SER A 302 1.42 -6.03 13.63
N THR A 303 2.66 -6.37 13.24
CA THR A 303 3.87 -5.67 13.69
C THR A 303 3.95 -4.24 13.16
N GLN A 304 3.62 -4.03 11.89
CA GLN A 304 3.63 -2.72 11.25
C GLN A 304 2.53 -1.81 11.79
N LEU A 305 1.34 -2.37 12.07
CA LEU A 305 0.28 -1.66 12.76
C LEU A 305 0.75 -1.15 14.12
N SER A 306 1.34 -2.04 14.93
CA SER A 306 1.86 -1.69 16.26
C SER A 306 2.89 -0.55 16.18
N ARG A 307 3.87 -0.63 15.28
CA ARG A 307 4.90 0.40 15.08
C ARG A 307 4.32 1.73 14.61
N SER A 308 3.38 1.71 13.69
CA SER A 308 2.72 2.91 13.17
C SER A 308 1.89 3.60 14.25
N THR A 309 1.24 2.82 15.10
CA THR A 309 0.49 3.32 16.25
C THR A 309 1.43 3.95 17.30
N ASP A 310 2.55 3.30 17.63
CA ASP A 310 3.56 3.86 18.54
C ASP A 310 4.14 5.17 18.00
N THR A 311 4.32 5.26 16.68
CA THR A 311 4.74 6.50 16.02
C THR A 311 3.72 7.62 16.26
N LEU A 312 2.42 7.37 16.06
CA LEU A 312 1.37 8.38 16.32
C LEU A 312 1.33 8.82 17.76
N LEU A 313 1.39 7.89 18.71
CA LEU A 313 1.42 8.19 20.15
C LEU A 313 2.62 9.07 20.50
N THR A 314 3.79 8.74 19.97
CA THR A 314 5.03 9.51 20.17
C THR A 314 4.92 10.92 19.59
N LEU A 315 4.38 11.06 18.37
CA LEU A 315 4.20 12.36 17.71
C LEU A 315 3.21 13.23 18.51
N TRP A 316 2.14 12.66 19.01
CA TRP A 316 1.18 13.36 19.84
C TRP A 316 1.78 13.86 21.15
N GLN A 317 2.59 13.05 21.82
CA GLN A 317 3.30 13.41 23.05
C GLN A 317 4.33 14.52 22.82
N GLN A 318 4.98 14.57 21.67
CA GLN A 318 5.98 15.58 21.32
C GLN A 318 5.36 16.96 21.08
N ASP A 319 4.36 17.03 20.20
CA ASP A 319 3.63 18.26 19.90
C ASP A 319 2.26 17.93 19.30
N ARG A 320 1.25 17.91 20.14
CA ARG A 320 -0.15 17.67 19.79
C ARG A 320 -0.63 18.55 18.64
N GLU A 321 -0.35 19.84 18.69
CA GLU A 321 -0.89 20.82 17.75
C GLU A 321 -0.18 20.72 16.40
N ALA A 322 1.14 20.52 16.41
CA ALA A 322 1.89 20.25 15.21
C ALA A 322 1.42 18.96 14.52
N LEU A 323 1.05 17.90 15.27
CA LEU A 323 0.49 16.67 14.71
C LEU A 323 -0.88 16.91 14.06
N LEU A 324 -1.78 17.65 14.71
CA LEU A 324 -3.09 18.01 14.16
C LEU A 324 -2.92 18.81 12.85
N TYR A 325 -2.00 19.77 12.83
CA TYR A 325 -1.71 20.54 11.62
C TYR A 325 -1.10 19.68 10.51
N ALA A 326 -0.09 18.87 10.84
CA ALA A 326 0.54 17.96 9.89
C ALA A 326 -0.46 16.98 9.26
N SER A 327 -1.46 16.52 10.03
CA SER A 327 -2.52 15.64 9.51
C SER A 327 -3.36 16.31 8.43
N ALA A 328 -3.56 17.63 8.50
CA ALA A 328 -4.24 18.39 7.46
C ALA A 328 -3.37 18.62 6.21
N CYS A 329 -2.03 18.62 6.36
CA CYS A 329 -1.08 18.83 5.26
C CYS A 329 -0.91 17.62 4.32
N LEU A 330 -1.39 16.42 4.67
CA LEU A 330 -1.29 15.21 3.85
C LEU A 330 -2.27 15.19 2.66
N THR A 331 -2.33 16.27 1.90
CA THR A 331 -3.32 16.50 0.83
C THR A 331 -3.12 15.65 -0.42
N GLN A 332 -1.97 14.98 -0.56
CA GLN A 332 -1.67 14.07 -1.66
C GLN A 332 -2.17 12.64 -1.41
N GLU A 333 -2.56 12.33 -0.18
CA GLU A 333 -3.09 11.04 0.18
C GLU A 333 -4.54 10.85 -0.31
N SER A 334 -4.96 9.59 -0.47
CA SER A 334 -6.37 9.28 -0.77
C SER A 334 -7.28 9.77 0.35
N HIS A 335 -8.54 10.08 0.01
CA HIS A 335 -9.54 10.50 1.01
C HIS A 335 -9.68 9.49 2.16
N LEU A 336 -9.58 8.19 1.87
CA LEU A 336 -9.66 7.12 2.86
C LEU A 336 -8.50 7.17 3.86
N VAL A 337 -7.26 7.32 3.37
CA VAL A 337 -6.06 7.42 4.23
C VAL A 337 -6.08 8.70 5.04
N GLN A 338 -6.40 9.85 4.41
CA GLN A 338 -6.54 11.13 5.13
C GLN A 338 -7.60 11.05 6.25
N HIS A 339 -8.74 10.41 5.97
CA HIS A 339 -9.83 10.22 6.93
C HIS A 339 -9.38 9.35 8.09
N SER A 340 -8.84 8.16 7.82
CA SER A 340 -8.37 7.22 8.86
C SER A 340 -7.33 7.86 9.78
N LEU A 341 -6.36 8.62 9.22
CA LEU A 341 -5.36 9.35 10.01
C LEU A 341 -5.98 10.45 10.87
N MET A 342 -6.85 11.28 10.29
CA MET A 342 -7.46 12.39 11.04
C MET A 342 -8.36 11.89 12.15
N VAL A 343 -9.16 10.84 11.89
CA VAL A 343 -9.99 10.19 12.92
C VAL A 343 -9.12 9.61 14.03
N ALA A 344 -8.04 8.90 13.69
CA ALA A 344 -7.13 8.34 14.70
C ALA A 344 -6.47 9.41 15.57
N VAL A 345 -6.00 10.52 14.97
CA VAL A 345 -5.37 11.63 15.71
C VAL A 345 -6.39 12.35 16.61
N ARG A 346 -7.60 12.60 16.12
CA ARG A 346 -8.66 13.26 16.92
C ARG A 346 -9.20 12.35 18.01
N LEU A 347 -9.38 11.05 17.74
CA LEU A 347 -9.82 10.10 18.74
C LEU A 347 -8.78 9.93 19.84
N LEU A 348 -7.48 9.84 19.48
CA LEU A 348 -6.37 9.85 20.42
C LEU A 348 -6.45 11.07 21.35
N ASP A 349 -6.63 12.25 20.78
CA ASP A 349 -6.67 13.51 21.50
C ASP A 349 -7.85 13.60 22.48
N LEU A 350 -9.02 13.08 22.12
CA LEU A 350 -10.18 12.98 23.02
C LEU A 350 -10.00 11.89 24.08
N ALA A 351 -9.47 10.73 23.70
CA ALA A 351 -9.31 9.59 24.60
C ALA A 351 -8.30 9.86 25.71
N GLN A 352 -7.28 10.67 25.46
CA GLN A 352 -6.33 11.13 26.50
C GLN A 352 -7.02 11.80 27.70
N SER A 353 -8.14 12.50 27.47
CA SER A 353 -8.91 13.12 28.53
C SER A 353 -9.52 12.11 29.52
N ARG A 354 -9.59 10.83 29.14
CA ARG A 354 -10.19 9.74 29.93
C ARG A 354 -9.18 8.93 30.76
N ARG A 355 -7.90 9.27 30.72
CA ARG A 355 -6.83 8.57 31.47
C ARG A 355 -6.87 7.04 31.29
N MET A 356 -7.01 6.60 30.04
CA MET A 356 -6.99 5.17 29.70
C MET A 356 -5.61 4.56 29.97
N ALA A 357 -5.57 3.26 30.27
CA ALA A 357 -4.31 2.52 30.33
C ALA A 357 -3.57 2.65 28.97
N PRO A 358 -2.24 2.75 28.96
CA PRO A 358 -1.47 2.96 27.72
C PRO A 358 -1.75 1.91 26.66
N GLU A 359 -1.88 0.64 27.04
CA GLU A 359 -2.15 -0.48 26.12
C GLU A 359 -3.54 -0.35 25.50
N ARG A 360 -4.55 0.04 26.28
CA ARG A 360 -5.90 0.28 25.78
C ARG A 360 -5.95 1.48 24.85
N LEU A 361 -5.26 2.57 25.18
CA LEU A 361 -5.14 3.73 24.30
C LEU A 361 -4.46 3.38 22.98
N LYS A 362 -3.40 2.58 23.02
CA LYS A 362 -2.73 2.08 21.82
C LYS A 362 -3.69 1.27 20.96
N ALA A 363 -4.48 0.37 21.55
CA ALA A 363 -5.49 -0.39 20.83
C ALA A 363 -6.56 0.52 20.20
N VAL A 364 -7.04 1.56 20.91
CA VAL A 364 -7.99 2.54 20.38
C VAL A 364 -7.46 3.24 19.14
N VAL A 365 -6.22 3.72 19.18
CA VAL A 365 -5.59 4.42 18.04
C VAL A 365 -5.38 3.47 16.87
N ALA A 366 -4.93 2.24 17.11
CA ALA A 366 -4.76 1.22 16.08
C ALA A 366 -6.09 0.89 15.39
N CYS A 367 -7.15 0.67 16.16
CA CYS A 367 -8.47 0.40 15.62
C CYS A 367 -9.01 1.60 14.83
N ALA A 368 -8.77 2.84 15.28
CA ALA A 368 -9.17 4.05 14.57
C ALA A 368 -8.44 4.20 13.22
N LEU A 369 -7.16 3.79 13.12
CA LEU A 369 -6.44 3.76 11.85
C LEU A 369 -7.07 2.80 10.83
N LEU A 370 -7.66 1.71 11.31
CA LEU A 370 -8.15 0.61 10.48
C LEU A 370 -9.66 0.66 10.19
N HIS A 371 -10.45 1.40 10.98
CA HIS A 371 -11.92 1.27 11.05
C HIS A 371 -12.62 1.28 9.69
N ASP A 372 -12.11 2.07 8.76
CA ASP A 372 -12.69 2.28 7.43
C ASP A 372 -11.89 1.62 6.28
N LEU A 373 -10.72 1.02 6.54
CA LEU A 373 -9.87 0.45 5.48
C LEU A 373 -10.57 -0.67 4.69
N GLY A 374 -11.56 -1.33 5.28
CA GLY A 374 -12.43 -2.27 4.57
C GLY A 374 -13.11 -1.68 3.33
N LYS A 375 -13.38 -0.37 3.31
CA LYS A 375 -13.92 0.33 2.13
C LYS A 375 -12.98 0.24 0.92
N GLY A 376 -11.67 0.16 1.14
CA GLY A 376 -10.69 -0.02 0.07
C GLY A 376 -10.80 -1.36 -0.68
N MET A 377 -11.46 -2.36 -0.11
CA MET A 377 -11.72 -3.66 -0.74
C MET A 377 -13.01 -3.67 -1.58
N LEU A 378 -13.89 -2.68 -1.42
CA LEU A 378 -15.15 -2.58 -2.13
C LEU A 378 -14.98 -1.99 -3.54
N PRO A 379 -15.92 -2.26 -4.47
CA PRO A 379 -15.96 -1.60 -5.77
C PRO A 379 -16.04 -0.06 -5.65
N ASP A 380 -15.31 0.67 -6.48
CA ASP A 380 -15.28 2.14 -6.45
C ASP A 380 -16.65 2.78 -6.72
N ALA A 381 -17.50 2.11 -7.49
CA ALA A 381 -18.86 2.57 -7.77
C ALA A 381 -19.67 2.80 -6.49
N LEU A 382 -19.55 1.88 -5.51
CA LEU A 382 -20.22 1.99 -4.21
C LEU A 382 -19.74 3.17 -3.35
N LEU A 383 -18.51 3.62 -3.58
CA LEU A 383 -17.91 4.71 -2.82
C LEU A 383 -18.20 6.09 -3.42
N ARG A 384 -18.67 6.13 -4.68
CA ARG A 384 -18.91 7.36 -5.45
C ARG A 384 -20.41 7.73 -5.56
N ASP A 385 -21.32 6.78 -5.41
CA ASP A 385 -22.75 7.00 -5.59
C ASP A 385 -23.38 7.46 -4.27
N GLU A 386 -24.20 8.54 -4.33
CA GLU A 386 -24.96 9.05 -3.19
C GLU A 386 -26.36 8.40 -3.07
N THR A 387 -26.83 7.74 -4.14
CA THR A 387 -28.18 7.16 -4.22
C THR A 387 -28.12 5.63 -4.30
N LEU A 388 -27.42 5.02 -3.33
CA LEU A 388 -27.28 3.58 -3.26
C LEU A 388 -28.62 2.89 -3.02
N ARG A 389 -28.89 1.84 -3.78
CA ARG A 389 -30.00 0.91 -3.54
C ARG A 389 -29.76 0.13 -2.24
N LEU A 390 -30.80 -0.49 -1.69
CA LEU A 390 -30.70 -1.24 -0.43
C LEU A 390 -29.60 -2.33 -0.48
N GLU A 391 -29.47 -3.04 -1.60
CA GLU A 391 -28.45 -4.06 -1.81
C GLU A 391 -27.02 -3.45 -1.82
N GLU A 392 -26.86 -2.31 -2.49
CA GLU A 392 -25.61 -1.57 -2.55
C GLU A 392 -25.21 -0.98 -1.19
N GLN A 393 -26.20 -0.51 -0.41
CA GLN A 393 -25.98 -0.09 0.98
C GLN A 393 -25.52 -1.26 1.84
N THR A 394 -26.16 -2.43 1.71
CA THR A 394 -25.76 -3.66 2.42
C THR A 394 -24.33 -4.05 2.05
N GLN A 395 -23.98 -3.98 0.77
CA GLN A 395 -22.63 -4.24 0.30
C GLN A 395 -21.64 -3.20 0.83
N LEU A 396 -22.01 -1.91 0.88
CA LEU A 396 -21.17 -0.87 1.48
C LEU A 396 -20.94 -1.16 2.97
N HIS A 397 -21.98 -1.57 3.71
CA HIS A 397 -21.87 -1.86 5.15
C HIS A 397 -20.98 -3.09 5.45
N SER A 398 -20.80 -4.00 4.48
CA SER A 398 -19.95 -5.19 4.66
C SER A 398 -18.48 -4.87 4.93
N HIS A 399 -17.99 -3.63 4.64
CA HIS A 399 -16.60 -3.24 4.90
C HIS A 399 -16.18 -3.45 6.36
N VAL A 400 -17.12 -3.31 7.32
CA VAL A 400 -16.86 -3.53 8.74
C VAL A 400 -16.51 -5.00 9.01
N GLY A 401 -17.29 -5.95 8.47
CA GLY A 401 -17.01 -7.38 8.58
C GLY A 401 -15.69 -7.74 7.90
N MET A 402 -15.49 -7.20 6.69
CA MET A 402 -14.28 -7.49 5.89
C MET A 402 -12.98 -7.10 6.62
N ILE A 403 -12.94 -5.96 7.31
CA ILE A 403 -11.75 -5.57 8.07
C ILE A 403 -11.60 -6.38 9.36
N LEU A 404 -12.70 -6.72 10.05
CA LEU A 404 -12.67 -7.54 11.25
C LEU A 404 -12.10 -8.94 10.99
N GLU A 405 -12.46 -9.57 9.87
CA GLU A 405 -11.92 -10.86 9.42
C GLU A 405 -10.42 -10.83 9.16
N ARG A 406 -9.84 -9.67 8.86
CA ARG A 406 -8.40 -9.50 8.57
C ARG A 406 -7.54 -9.22 9.81
N LEU A 407 -8.14 -9.18 11.01
CA LEU A 407 -7.43 -8.86 12.27
C LEU A 407 -6.93 -10.10 13.05
N GLU A 408 -7.05 -11.31 12.53
CA GLU A 408 -6.72 -12.54 13.24
C GLU A 408 -5.29 -12.58 13.82
N GLU A 409 -4.34 -11.99 13.13
CA GLU A 409 -2.94 -11.91 13.56
C GLU A 409 -2.68 -10.79 14.58
N CYS A 410 -3.60 -9.85 14.76
CA CYS A 410 -3.46 -8.72 15.67
C CYS A 410 -3.87 -9.06 17.10
N ARG A 411 -3.30 -10.14 17.69
CA ARG A 411 -3.69 -10.68 19.00
C ARG A 411 -3.46 -9.73 20.18
N TRP A 412 -2.66 -8.71 20.01
CA TRP A 412 -2.41 -7.68 21.02
C TRP A 412 -3.54 -6.63 21.10
N LEU A 413 -4.43 -6.57 20.13
CA LEU A 413 -5.60 -5.69 20.17
C LEU A 413 -6.62 -6.24 21.17
N ASP A 414 -7.05 -5.38 22.07
CA ASP A 414 -8.17 -5.66 22.99
C ASP A 414 -9.46 -5.89 22.18
N LYS A 415 -10.07 -7.06 22.31
CA LYS A 415 -11.28 -7.45 21.57
C LYS A 415 -12.46 -6.52 21.82
N GLU A 416 -12.58 -6.00 23.05
CA GLU A 416 -13.61 -5.04 23.40
C GLU A 416 -13.40 -3.73 22.64
N VAL A 417 -12.15 -3.23 22.55
CA VAL A 417 -11.79 -2.03 21.79
C VAL A 417 -12.05 -2.24 20.29
N VAL A 418 -11.65 -3.38 19.73
CA VAL A 418 -11.93 -3.74 18.32
C VAL A 418 -13.43 -3.66 18.04
N THR A 419 -14.25 -4.27 18.90
CA THR A 419 -15.71 -4.25 18.76
C THR A 419 -16.27 -2.85 18.83
N GLN A 420 -15.79 -2.01 19.77
CA GLN A 420 -16.34 -0.66 19.99
C GLN A 420 -15.87 0.35 18.95
N VAL A 421 -14.62 0.29 18.50
CA VAL A 421 -14.02 1.29 17.60
C VAL A 421 -14.19 0.93 16.12
N ILE A 422 -14.15 -0.35 15.76
CA ILE A 422 -14.37 -0.80 14.38
C ILE A 422 -15.80 -1.29 14.20
N GLY A 423 -16.21 -2.26 15.00
CA GLY A 423 -17.50 -2.93 14.84
C GLY A 423 -18.71 -2.02 15.06
N MET A 424 -18.58 -0.97 15.87
CA MET A 424 -19.68 -0.05 16.21
C MET A 424 -19.44 1.40 15.75
N ALA A 425 -18.41 1.70 14.95
CA ALA A 425 -18.11 3.04 14.47
C ALA A 425 -19.30 3.72 13.77
N ASN A 426 -20.08 2.91 13.06
CA ASN A 426 -21.21 3.35 12.25
C ASN A 426 -22.57 3.20 12.95
N GLU A 427 -22.62 2.75 14.20
CA GLU A 427 -23.83 2.72 14.99
C GLU A 427 -24.26 4.12 15.43
N ARG A 428 -25.55 4.30 15.69
CA ARG A 428 -26.15 5.56 16.13
C ARG A 428 -27.08 5.29 17.31
N LEU A 429 -27.18 6.25 18.25
CA LEU A 429 -28.00 6.09 19.47
C LEU A 429 -29.47 5.81 19.19
N ASP A 430 -30.01 6.33 18.10
CA ASP A 430 -31.39 6.10 17.64
C ASP A 430 -31.59 4.75 16.96
N GLY A 431 -30.51 3.98 16.73
CA GLY A 431 -30.53 2.69 16.04
C GLY A 431 -30.62 2.78 14.52
N SER A 432 -30.45 3.95 13.94
CA SER A 432 -30.37 4.14 12.48
C SER A 432 -29.03 3.71 11.89
N GLY A 433 -28.06 3.37 12.73
CA GLY A 433 -26.72 2.95 12.34
C GLY A 433 -26.63 1.49 11.92
N TYR A 434 -25.42 1.05 11.61
CA TYR A 434 -25.11 -0.32 11.18
C TYR A 434 -23.79 -0.80 11.83
N PRO A 435 -23.49 -2.12 11.82
CA PRO A 435 -24.20 -3.23 11.17
C PRO A 435 -25.37 -3.81 11.98
N ALA A 436 -25.42 -3.59 13.30
CA ALA A 436 -26.37 -4.26 14.19
C ALA A 436 -27.59 -3.42 14.57
N GLY A 437 -27.63 -2.12 14.26
CA GLY A 437 -28.71 -1.19 14.64
C GLY A 437 -28.87 -1.04 16.15
N LYS A 438 -27.78 -1.05 16.90
CA LYS A 438 -27.76 -0.90 18.36
C LYS A 438 -28.26 0.48 18.78
N ARG A 439 -28.95 0.53 19.95
CA ARG A 439 -29.59 1.77 20.45
C ARG A 439 -29.17 2.11 21.87
N GLY A 440 -29.15 3.40 22.18
CA GLY A 440 -29.03 3.93 23.54
C GLY A 440 -27.88 3.31 24.33
N ASP A 441 -28.18 2.75 25.49
CA ASP A 441 -27.21 2.16 26.41
C ASP A 441 -26.50 0.89 25.89
N ALA A 442 -27.01 0.26 24.81
CA ALA A 442 -26.31 -0.81 24.14
C ALA A 442 -25.03 -0.35 23.40
N LEU A 443 -24.84 0.96 23.24
CA LEU A 443 -23.62 1.55 22.69
C LEU A 443 -22.69 2.01 23.82
N PRO A 444 -21.52 1.34 23.99
CA PRO A 444 -20.52 1.74 24.98
C PRO A 444 -19.98 3.15 24.72
N GLU A 445 -19.44 3.77 25.78
CA GLU A 445 -18.94 5.14 25.73
C GLU A 445 -17.92 5.36 24.60
N LEU A 446 -17.00 4.41 24.37
CA LEU A 446 -15.98 4.51 23.34
C LEU A 446 -16.58 4.49 21.93
N ALA A 447 -17.60 3.66 21.68
CA ALA A 447 -18.32 3.65 20.41
C ALA A 447 -19.05 4.98 20.14
N ARG A 448 -19.69 5.55 21.16
CA ARG A 448 -20.35 6.86 21.07
C ARG A 448 -19.36 7.99 20.79
N MET A 449 -18.18 7.96 21.43
CA MET A 449 -17.08 8.90 21.15
C MET A 449 -16.56 8.74 19.72
N MET A 450 -16.36 7.50 19.26
CA MET A 450 -15.90 7.20 17.90
C MET A 450 -16.88 7.74 16.85
N ALA A 451 -18.18 7.51 17.02
CA ALA A 451 -19.22 7.98 16.10
C ALA A 451 -19.21 9.51 15.90
N VAL A 452 -18.96 10.28 16.96
CA VAL A 452 -18.84 11.75 16.87
C VAL A 452 -17.61 12.17 16.10
N VAL A 453 -16.45 11.54 16.37
CA VAL A 453 -15.18 11.88 15.69
C VAL A 453 -15.23 11.53 14.22
N ASP A 454 -15.74 10.35 13.88
CA ASP A 454 -15.88 9.85 12.52
C ASP A 454 -16.76 10.78 11.67
N VAL A 455 -17.98 11.04 12.13
CA VAL A 455 -18.93 11.88 11.39
C VAL A 455 -18.43 13.31 11.25
N ALA A 456 -17.82 13.87 12.30
CA ALA A 456 -17.24 15.22 12.25
C ALA A 456 -16.17 15.34 11.15
N ASP A 457 -15.35 14.31 10.94
CA ASP A 457 -14.35 14.34 9.86
C ASP A 457 -14.96 14.09 8.48
N VAL A 458 -15.81 13.07 8.35
CA VAL A 458 -16.47 12.72 7.08
C VAL A 458 -17.24 13.91 6.49
N MET A 459 -17.94 14.70 7.30
CA MET A 459 -18.75 15.82 6.81
C MET A 459 -17.92 17.01 6.33
N THR A 460 -16.72 17.20 6.86
CA THR A 460 -15.80 18.26 6.41
C THR A 460 -15.07 17.92 5.10
N ARG A 461 -15.25 16.70 4.55
CA ARG A 461 -14.62 16.27 3.30
C ARG A 461 -15.58 16.39 2.13
N PRO A 462 -15.12 16.88 0.95
CA PRO A 462 -15.93 16.85 -0.25
C PRO A 462 -16.08 15.39 -0.72
N ARG A 463 -17.26 15.09 -1.27
CA ARG A 463 -17.55 13.83 -1.98
C ARG A 463 -18.11 14.16 -3.36
N PRO A 464 -18.05 13.24 -4.34
CA PRO A 464 -18.79 13.39 -5.59
C PRO A 464 -20.26 13.73 -5.27
N GLY A 465 -20.79 14.81 -5.86
CA GLY A 465 -22.16 15.28 -5.62
C GLY A 465 -22.37 16.11 -4.34
N ARG A 466 -21.49 16.03 -3.32
CA ARG A 466 -21.64 16.78 -2.08
C ARG A 466 -20.44 17.65 -1.76
N ALA A 467 -20.67 18.98 -1.64
CA ALA A 467 -19.66 19.89 -1.12
C ALA A 467 -19.32 19.58 0.35
N ALA A 468 -18.07 19.83 0.74
CA ALA A 468 -17.67 19.75 2.15
C ALA A 468 -18.48 20.77 2.98
N TRP A 469 -18.94 20.33 4.15
CA TRP A 469 -19.61 21.22 5.09
C TRP A 469 -18.60 22.10 5.83
N THR A 470 -19.03 23.30 6.19
CA THR A 470 -18.28 24.15 7.12
C THR A 470 -18.33 23.56 8.53
N GLN A 471 -17.36 23.91 9.35
CA GLN A 471 -17.31 23.42 10.73
C GLN A 471 -18.59 23.77 11.52
N ARG A 472 -19.17 24.94 11.24
CA ARG A 472 -20.44 25.37 11.84
C ARG A 472 -21.62 24.47 11.43
N GLU A 473 -21.70 24.06 10.18
CA GLU A 473 -22.74 23.15 9.69
C GLU A 473 -22.60 21.77 10.32
N VAL A 474 -21.36 21.25 10.43
CA VAL A 474 -21.08 19.97 11.10
C VAL A 474 -21.52 20.02 12.57
N TYR A 475 -21.14 21.04 13.30
CA TYR A 475 -21.52 21.17 14.70
C TYR A 475 -23.03 21.35 14.89
N ARG A 476 -23.68 22.12 14.01
CA ARG A 476 -25.16 22.23 14.02
C ARG A 476 -25.78 20.85 13.83
N HIS A 477 -25.34 20.09 12.83
CA HIS A 477 -25.86 18.75 12.57
C HIS A 477 -25.71 17.83 13.79
N LEU A 478 -24.50 17.74 14.35
CA LEU A 478 -24.24 16.89 15.53
C LEU A 478 -25.08 17.28 16.75
N LEU A 479 -25.38 18.57 16.93
CA LEU A 479 -26.19 19.06 18.04
C LEU A 479 -27.71 18.96 17.80
N THR A 480 -28.15 18.97 16.53
CA THR A 480 -29.60 18.88 16.18
C THR A 480 -30.07 17.46 15.97
N GLN A 481 -29.16 16.49 15.83
CA GLN A 481 -29.44 15.06 15.77
C GLN A 481 -29.42 14.45 17.19
N ASP A 482 -30.21 15.01 18.11
CA ASP A 482 -30.19 14.68 19.53
C ASP A 482 -30.35 13.18 19.84
N GLU A 483 -31.06 12.44 18.97
CA GLU A 483 -31.27 11.01 19.12
C GLU A 483 -30.17 10.17 18.46
N GLY A 484 -29.34 10.76 17.57
CA GLY A 484 -28.31 10.01 16.81
C GLY A 484 -26.93 10.00 17.48
N PHE A 485 -26.57 11.06 18.22
CA PHE A 485 -25.24 11.24 18.81
C PHE A 485 -25.30 11.55 20.31
N ASP A 486 -24.24 11.17 21.03
CA ASP A 486 -24.09 11.50 22.45
C ASP A 486 -23.72 12.97 22.61
N ASN A 487 -24.66 13.79 23.08
CA ASN A 487 -24.50 15.23 23.30
C ASN A 487 -23.33 15.59 24.21
N THR A 488 -22.99 14.74 25.19
CA THR A 488 -21.82 14.93 26.03
C THR A 488 -20.52 14.86 25.22
N TRP A 489 -20.41 13.89 24.32
CA TRP A 489 -19.25 13.75 23.44
C TRP A 489 -19.22 14.81 22.36
N VAL A 490 -20.35 15.22 21.80
CA VAL A 490 -20.43 16.36 20.86
C VAL A 490 -19.91 17.63 21.51
N GLN A 491 -20.36 17.98 22.74
CA GLN A 491 -19.90 19.15 23.45
C GLN A 491 -18.40 19.09 23.82
N ARG A 492 -17.90 17.90 24.21
CA ARG A 492 -16.45 17.69 24.47
C ARG A 492 -15.63 17.88 23.22
N TYR A 493 -16.11 17.36 22.07
CA TYR A 493 -15.47 17.53 20.76
C TYR A 493 -15.39 19.01 20.38
N ILE A 494 -16.51 19.75 20.46
CA ILE A 494 -16.57 21.19 20.15
C ILE A 494 -15.61 21.99 21.05
N ARG A 495 -15.62 21.71 22.36
CA ARG A 495 -14.70 22.36 23.29
C ARG A 495 -13.24 22.07 23.00
N ARG A 496 -12.93 20.83 22.59
CA ARG A 496 -11.55 20.41 22.39
C ARG A 496 -10.94 20.95 21.09
N PHE A 497 -11.73 21.02 20.02
CA PHE A 497 -11.24 21.42 18.70
C PHE A 497 -11.62 22.85 18.29
N GLY A 498 -12.55 23.49 19.02
CA GLY A 498 -12.95 24.88 18.77
C GLY A 498 -13.76 25.07 17.50
N MET A 499 -14.13 26.37 17.24
CA MET A 499 -14.91 26.74 16.04
C MET A 499 -14.08 26.85 14.76
N ALA A 500 -12.78 26.98 14.89
CA ALA A 500 -11.79 26.93 13.80
C ALA A 500 -10.68 25.95 14.19
N PRO A 501 -10.89 24.63 13.95
CA PRO A 501 -9.93 23.61 14.32
C PRO A 501 -8.55 23.82 13.70
N ILE A 502 -7.51 23.33 14.36
CA ILE A 502 -6.16 23.31 13.79
C ILE A 502 -6.20 22.56 12.44
N GLY A 503 -5.57 23.12 11.42
CA GLY A 503 -5.62 22.63 10.03
C GLY A 503 -6.82 23.16 9.22
N SER A 504 -7.75 23.92 9.80
CA SER A 504 -8.81 24.57 9.04
C SER A 504 -8.37 25.93 8.47
N LEU A 505 -9.02 26.34 7.37
CA LEU A 505 -8.85 27.67 6.79
C LEU A 505 -9.82 28.64 7.44
N ALA A 506 -9.31 29.68 8.08
CA ALA A 506 -10.08 30.70 8.80
C ALA A 506 -10.15 31.99 8.03
N LEU A 507 -11.35 32.62 7.99
CA LEU A 507 -11.59 33.96 7.45
C LEU A 507 -11.62 34.97 8.58
N TYR A 508 -10.86 36.05 8.45
CA TYR A 508 -10.75 37.15 9.44
C TYR A 508 -11.46 38.43 8.98
N ALA A 509 -11.68 39.36 9.90
CA ALA A 509 -12.45 40.59 9.68
C ALA A 509 -11.83 41.48 8.58
N ASN A 510 -10.51 41.54 8.48
CA ASN A 510 -9.81 42.29 7.42
C ASN A 510 -9.84 41.61 6.04
N GLY A 511 -10.48 40.43 5.90
CA GLY A 511 -10.56 39.64 4.69
C GLY A 511 -9.41 38.66 4.48
N ALA A 512 -8.50 38.52 5.45
CA ALA A 512 -7.43 37.53 5.39
C ALA A 512 -7.98 36.11 5.52
N LEU A 513 -7.41 35.21 4.72
CA LEU A 513 -7.56 33.76 4.84
C LEU A 513 -6.27 33.17 5.37
N ALA A 514 -6.37 32.44 6.47
CA ALA A 514 -5.21 31.87 7.14
C ALA A 514 -5.47 30.45 7.62
N TRP A 515 -4.48 29.58 7.51
CA TRP A 515 -4.49 28.23 8.10
C TRP A 515 -4.23 28.33 9.61
N VAL A 516 -5.11 27.75 10.42
CA VAL A 516 -4.95 27.68 11.87
C VAL A 516 -3.89 26.63 12.20
N GLN A 517 -2.80 27.06 12.84
CA GLN A 517 -1.68 26.19 13.21
C GLN A 517 -1.67 25.82 14.68
N ARG A 518 -2.04 26.78 15.56
CA ARG A 518 -2.09 26.58 17.01
C ARG A 518 -3.28 27.30 17.64
N HIS A 519 -3.68 26.78 18.80
CA HIS A 519 -4.68 27.40 19.68
C HIS A 519 -4.06 27.87 20.99
N ASP A 520 -4.73 28.82 21.64
CA ASP A 520 -4.50 29.15 23.05
C ASP A 520 -5.23 28.15 23.97
N ALA A 521 -5.16 28.40 25.27
CA ALA A 521 -5.82 27.57 26.29
C ALA A 521 -7.36 27.59 26.19
N HIS A 522 -7.94 28.58 25.49
CA HIS A 522 -9.38 28.74 25.30
C HIS A 522 -9.89 28.15 23.97
N GLY A 523 -9.01 27.59 23.15
CA GLY A 523 -9.34 27.04 21.82
C GLY A 523 -9.49 28.10 20.73
N THR A 524 -8.93 29.30 20.96
CA THR A 524 -8.86 30.38 19.96
C THR A 524 -7.54 30.28 19.19
N PRO A 525 -7.52 30.54 17.86
CA PRO A 525 -6.29 30.54 17.10
C PRO A 525 -5.23 31.48 17.68
N SER A 526 -4.08 30.95 18.05
CA SER A 526 -2.92 31.68 18.61
C SER A 526 -1.74 31.76 17.64
N GLN A 527 -1.71 30.90 16.63
CA GLN A 527 -0.78 30.96 15.49
C GLN A 527 -1.49 30.57 14.21
N VAL A 528 -1.30 31.36 13.18
CA VAL A 528 -1.89 31.14 11.86
C VAL A 528 -0.91 31.41 10.74
N HIS A 529 -1.15 30.81 9.59
CA HIS A 529 -0.41 31.06 8.37
C HIS A 529 -1.31 31.75 7.33
N VAL A 530 -1.12 33.02 7.10
CA VAL A 530 -1.91 33.84 6.17
C VAL A 530 -1.47 33.54 4.73
N VAL A 531 -2.41 33.07 3.91
CA VAL A 531 -2.12 32.59 2.54
C VAL A 531 -2.79 33.41 1.46
N LEU A 532 -3.84 34.17 1.79
CA LEU A 532 -4.60 34.99 0.83
C LEU A 532 -5.34 36.11 1.56
N ASN A 533 -5.68 37.17 0.84
CA ASN A 533 -6.68 38.14 1.29
C ASN A 533 -7.82 38.21 0.25
N THR A 534 -9.06 38.03 0.66
CA THR A 534 -10.25 38.03 -0.22
C THR A 534 -10.47 39.36 -0.94
N ARG A 535 -9.93 40.48 -0.43
CA ARG A 535 -9.95 41.80 -1.08
C ARG A 535 -8.92 41.91 -2.20
N ASN A 536 -7.88 41.04 -2.21
CA ASN A 536 -6.87 40.96 -3.27
C ASN A 536 -6.54 39.50 -3.60
N PRO A 537 -7.46 38.77 -4.25
CA PRO A 537 -7.35 37.32 -4.44
C PRO A 537 -6.25 36.89 -5.43
N LYS A 538 -5.68 37.83 -6.18
CA LYS A 538 -4.59 37.54 -7.15
C LYS A 538 -3.23 37.42 -6.46
N ARG A 539 -3.06 37.99 -5.26
CA ARG A 539 -1.79 37.98 -4.54
C ARG A 539 -1.79 36.87 -3.48
N ARG A 540 -1.00 35.85 -3.67
CA ARG A 540 -0.68 34.86 -2.65
C ARG A 540 0.18 35.48 -1.56
N LEU A 541 -0.10 35.14 -0.33
CA LEU A 541 0.65 35.55 0.84
C LEU A 541 1.33 34.32 1.44
N ASP A 542 2.39 34.54 2.18
CA ASP A 542 3.12 33.50 2.93
C ASP A 542 3.61 34.16 4.22
N GLN A 543 2.69 34.33 5.15
CA GLN A 543 2.95 35.11 6.36
C GLN A 543 2.47 34.35 7.62
N PRO A 544 3.38 33.74 8.37
CA PRO A 544 3.06 33.20 9.69
C PRO A 544 2.87 34.38 10.67
N LEU A 545 1.80 34.30 11.45
CA LEU A 545 1.47 35.27 12.49
C LEU A 545 1.19 34.55 13.81
N SER A 546 1.64 35.14 14.93
CA SER A 546 1.41 34.58 16.27
C SER A 546 1.30 35.67 17.32
N GLY A 547 0.64 35.35 18.44
CA GLY A 547 0.46 36.26 19.56
C GLY A 547 -0.21 37.57 19.12
N ASN A 548 0.34 38.71 19.55
CA ASN A 548 -0.22 40.04 19.28
C ASN A 548 -0.26 40.43 17.79
N ASP A 549 0.55 39.76 16.95
CA ASP A 549 0.53 40.02 15.51
C ASP A 549 -0.80 39.60 14.85
N LEU A 550 -1.59 38.78 15.51
CA LEU A 550 -2.93 38.37 15.07
C LEU A 550 -3.93 39.53 15.12
N ASP A 551 -3.71 40.55 15.95
CA ASP A 551 -4.64 41.68 16.12
C ASP A 551 -4.82 42.45 14.79
N GLN A 552 -3.80 42.45 13.91
CA GLN A 552 -3.89 43.05 12.56
C GLN A 552 -4.92 42.39 11.65
N LEU A 553 -5.32 41.12 11.93
CA LEU A 553 -6.32 40.40 11.16
C LEU A 553 -7.75 40.83 11.56
N GLY A 554 -7.92 41.39 12.73
CA GLY A 554 -9.20 41.59 13.38
C GLY A 554 -9.81 40.29 13.87
N GLY A 555 -11.07 40.32 14.28
CA GLY A 555 -11.75 39.15 14.83
C GLY A 555 -11.89 37.99 13.80
N LEU A 556 -11.79 36.76 14.28
CA LEU A 556 -12.13 35.55 13.54
C LEU A 556 -13.62 35.59 13.15
N LYS A 557 -13.95 35.47 11.86
CA LYS A 557 -15.33 35.41 11.39
C LYS A 557 -15.86 33.97 11.40
N GLU A 558 -15.18 33.08 10.69
CA GLU A 558 -15.58 31.68 10.55
C GLU A 558 -14.45 30.82 9.96
N ALA A 559 -14.55 29.51 10.15
CA ALA A 559 -13.80 28.53 9.37
C ALA A 559 -14.52 28.29 8.03
N VAL A 560 -13.78 28.37 6.92
CA VAL A 560 -14.32 28.29 5.57
C VAL A 560 -13.82 27.05 4.81
N ASN A 561 -14.60 26.61 3.82
CA ASN A 561 -14.19 25.52 2.95
C ASN A 561 -13.02 25.96 2.03
N SER A 562 -11.88 25.30 2.19
CA SER A 562 -10.66 25.62 1.43
C SER A 562 -10.78 25.34 -0.08
N ALA A 563 -11.60 24.37 -0.48
CA ALA A 563 -11.85 24.03 -1.87
C ALA A 563 -12.42 25.21 -2.66
N ARG A 564 -13.26 26.05 -2.03
CA ARG A 564 -13.80 27.28 -2.62
C ARG A 564 -12.70 28.24 -3.10
N TYR A 565 -11.56 28.22 -2.41
CA TYR A 565 -10.43 29.12 -2.68
C TYR A 565 -9.27 28.43 -3.38
N ARG A 566 -9.41 27.12 -3.67
CA ARG A 566 -8.35 26.27 -4.24
C ARG A 566 -7.05 26.38 -3.43
N LEU A 567 -7.19 26.31 -2.09
CA LEU A 567 -6.10 26.39 -1.13
C LEU A 567 -5.91 25.03 -0.45
N THR A 568 -4.65 24.66 -0.26
CA THR A 568 -4.23 23.48 0.51
C THR A 568 -3.28 23.93 1.62
N PRO A 569 -3.34 23.33 2.81
CA PRO A 569 -2.38 23.62 3.88
C PRO A 569 -0.98 23.16 3.48
N SER A 570 0.04 23.91 3.90
CA SER A 570 1.45 23.70 3.57
C SER A 570 2.34 23.81 4.79
#